data_b3dc49c5a5f36c1b0a39f450ff962f89
#
_entry.id   b3dc49c5a5f36c1b0a39f450ff962f89
#
_cell.length_a   1.000
_cell.length_b   1.000
_cell.length_c   1.000
_cell.angle_alpha   90.00
_cell.angle_beta   90.00
_cell.angle_gamma   90.00
#
_symmetry.space_group_name_H-M   'P 1'
#
loop_
_entity.id
_entity.type
_entity.pdbx_description
1 polymer ?
#
loop_
_entity_poly.entity_id
_entity_poly.type
_entity_poly.pdbx_seq_one_letter_code
_entity_poly.pdbx_strand_id
1 'polypeptide(L)'
;LFFVLCKAVHDLYPEGSVVIDIPVSNGYYCDLQIGQPVTADVCNRLRQRMHDIISAAMPIRRHEAPTDQVISMFQKLGTHSKVELLRTTGRLYTVYYDIDGYVDYFYGTLLTNTSQLYLFGLEPYYDGLLLRIPSPQNPAVLGEMVRQDKMFDIFKEHHRWQDILGMGTVGMFNAAVKEGHANDIINVSEALQEKKIAHIA
;
A
#
# COMPACT_ATOMS: atom_id res chain seq x y z
N LEU A 1 -11.29 -0.20 1.94
CA LEU A 1 -11.08 -0.17 0.47
C LEU A 1 -9.73 -0.77 0.07
N PHE A 2 -8.62 -0.44 0.75
CA PHE A 2 -7.28 -0.97 0.41
C PHE A 2 -7.26 -2.50 0.39
N PHE A 3 -7.82 -3.15 1.40
CA PHE A 3 -7.87 -4.61 1.47
C PHE A 3 -8.67 -5.22 0.31
N VAL A 4 -9.79 -4.59 -0.06
CA VAL A 4 -10.61 -5.02 -1.21
C VAL A 4 -9.85 -4.83 -2.53
N LEU A 5 -9.08 -3.74 -2.68
CA LEU A 5 -8.23 -3.54 -3.86
C LEU A 5 -7.13 -4.61 -3.92
N CYS A 6 -6.42 -4.87 -2.81
CA CYS A 6 -5.39 -5.92 -2.76
C CYS A 6 -5.95 -7.30 -3.13
N LYS A 7 -7.15 -7.65 -2.60
CA LYS A 7 -7.84 -8.88 -2.99
C LYS A 7 -8.22 -8.89 -4.47
N ALA A 8 -8.75 -7.80 -5.02
CA ALA A 8 -9.11 -7.71 -6.43
C ALA A 8 -7.90 -7.88 -7.35
N VAL A 9 -6.75 -7.28 -6.97
CA VAL A 9 -5.48 -7.48 -7.69
C VAL A 9 -5.06 -8.95 -7.63
N HIS A 10 -5.06 -9.57 -6.46
CA HIS A 10 -4.72 -10.99 -6.29
C HIS A 10 -5.62 -11.91 -7.12
N ASP A 11 -6.93 -11.64 -7.15
CA ASP A 11 -7.90 -12.47 -7.88
C ASP A 11 -7.73 -12.41 -9.40
N LEU A 12 -7.37 -11.23 -9.94
CA LEU A 12 -7.21 -11.03 -11.38
C LEU A 12 -5.77 -11.23 -11.87
N TYR A 13 -4.81 -11.02 -10.98
CA TYR A 13 -3.38 -11.08 -11.24
C TYR A 13 -2.66 -11.79 -10.08
N PRO A 14 -2.67 -13.13 -10.03
CA PRO A 14 -2.15 -13.89 -8.88
C PRO A 14 -0.68 -13.60 -8.55
N GLU A 15 0.13 -13.30 -9.58
CA GLU A 15 1.55 -12.89 -9.41
C GLU A 15 1.72 -11.37 -9.24
N GLY A 16 0.63 -10.62 -9.29
CA GLY A 16 0.64 -9.17 -9.19
C GLY A 16 0.66 -8.68 -7.74
N SER A 17 1.16 -7.47 -7.56
CA SER A 17 1.13 -6.78 -6.28
C SER A 17 0.70 -5.33 -6.44
N VAL A 18 0.27 -4.71 -5.36
CA VAL A 18 -0.06 -3.29 -5.30
C VAL A 18 0.53 -2.67 -4.04
N VAL A 19 1.22 -1.55 -4.21
CA VAL A 19 1.72 -0.71 -3.12
C VAL A 19 0.87 0.55 -3.05
N ILE A 20 0.34 0.86 -1.87
CA ILE A 20 -0.58 1.98 -1.63
C ILE A 20 0.05 2.86 -0.55
N ASP A 21 0.71 3.93 -0.93
CA ASP A 21 1.51 4.73 0.02
C ASP A 21 1.49 6.24 -0.23
N ILE A 22 1.18 6.72 -1.44
CA ILE A 22 1.21 8.14 -1.75
C ILE A 22 -0.19 8.75 -1.71
N PRO A 23 -0.53 9.55 -0.68
CA PRO A 23 -1.77 10.32 -0.69
C PRO A 23 -1.67 11.47 -1.70
N VAL A 24 -2.52 11.48 -2.71
CA VAL A 24 -2.53 12.50 -3.77
C VAL A 24 -3.94 12.66 -4.31
N SER A 25 -4.29 13.86 -4.74
CA SER A 25 -5.55 14.12 -5.48
C SER A 25 -6.82 13.64 -4.76
N ASN A 26 -6.93 13.87 -3.44
CA ASN A 26 -8.03 13.39 -2.59
C ASN A 26 -8.25 11.87 -2.66
N GLY A 27 -7.18 11.12 -2.86
CA GLY A 27 -7.14 9.67 -2.94
C GLY A 27 -5.76 9.14 -2.61
N TYR A 28 -5.44 7.98 -3.15
CA TYR A 28 -4.15 7.32 -2.98
C TYR A 28 -3.63 6.83 -4.32
N TYR A 29 -2.42 7.20 -4.64
CA TYR A 29 -1.70 6.57 -5.73
C TYR A 29 -1.34 5.13 -5.33
N CYS A 30 -1.57 4.23 -6.27
CA CYS A 30 -1.27 2.81 -6.11
C CYS A 30 -0.33 2.39 -7.23
N ASP A 31 0.88 1.98 -6.84
CA ASP A 31 1.84 1.35 -7.75
C ASP A 31 1.40 -0.10 -7.98
N LEU A 32 1.00 -0.39 -9.20
CA LEU A 32 0.44 -1.69 -9.59
C LEU A 32 1.46 -2.48 -10.42
N GLN A 33 2.00 -3.54 -9.84
CA GLN A 33 3.00 -4.41 -10.45
C GLN A 33 2.34 -5.70 -10.96
N ILE A 34 1.84 -5.67 -12.19
CA ILE A 34 1.09 -6.79 -12.82
C ILE A 34 1.71 -7.27 -14.13
N GLY A 35 2.95 -6.88 -14.42
CA GLY A 35 3.68 -7.28 -15.64
C GLY A 35 3.17 -6.68 -16.94
N GLN A 36 2.23 -5.72 -16.86
CA GLN A 36 1.68 -4.98 -18.01
C GLN A 36 1.34 -3.54 -17.63
N PRO A 37 1.26 -2.61 -18.60
CA PRO A 37 0.89 -1.22 -18.32
C PRO A 37 -0.50 -1.07 -17.69
N VAL A 38 -0.65 -0.10 -16.80
CA VAL A 38 -1.92 0.24 -16.16
C VAL A 38 -2.75 1.09 -17.11
N THR A 39 -3.73 0.47 -17.74
CA THR A 39 -4.63 1.11 -18.70
C THR A 39 -6.02 1.33 -18.09
N ALA A 40 -6.87 2.10 -18.80
CA ALA A 40 -8.28 2.26 -18.39
C ALA A 40 -9.02 0.91 -18.33
N ASP A 41 -8.68 -0.06 -19.20
CA ASP A 41 -9.25 -1.41 -19.17
C ASP A 41 -8.86 -2.15 -17.88
N VAL A 42 -7.59 -2.11 -17.50
CA VAL A 42 -7.10 -2.69 -16.23
C VAL A 42 -7.86 -2.08 -15.04
N CYS A 43 -7.98 -0.76 -14.99
CA CYS A 43 -8.73 -0.08 -13.93
C CYS A 43 -10.22 -0.46 -13.92
N ASN A 44 -10.85 -0.60 -15.09
CA ASN A 44 -12.25 -1.03 -15.19
C ASN A 44 -12.45 -2.45 -14.70
N ARG A 45 -11.57 -3.39 -15.05
CA ARG A 45 -11.60 -4.78 -14.58
C ARG A 45 -11.42 -4.86 -13.06
N LEU A 46 -10.45 -4.15 -12.52
CA LEU A 46 -10.23 -4.08 -11.07
C LEU A 46 -11.44 -3.46 -10.36
N ARG A 47 -11.98 -2.36 -10.89
CA ARG A 47 -13.20 -1.71 -10.35
C ARG A 47 -14.37 -2.68 -10.32
N GLN A 48 -14.59 -3.41 -11.42
CA GLN A 48 -15.68 -4.41 -11.47
C GLN A 48 -15.45 -5.50 -10.43
N ARG A 49 -14.23 -6.04 -10.33
CA ARG A 49 -13.93 -7.06 -9.31
C ARG A 49 -14.12 -6.55 -7.89
N MET A 50 -13.73 -5.31 -7.59
CA MET A 50 -14.00 -4.70 -6.29
C MET A 50 -15.51 -4.59 -6.01
N HIS A 51 -16.30 -4.19 -7.01
CA HIS A 51 -17.77 -4.17 -6.88
C HIS A 51 -18.35 -5.57 -6.63
N ASP A 52 -17.85 -6.59 -7.30
CA ASP A 52 -18.30 -7.98 -7.09
C ASP A 52 -18.01 -8.44 -5.64
N ILE A 53 -16.80 -8.15 -5.12
CA ILE A 53 -16.41 -8.47 -3.74
C ILE A 53 -17.32 -7.73 -2.73
N ILE A 54 -17.62 -6.47 -2.98
CA ILE A 54 -18.48 -5.64 -2.12
C ILE A 54 -19.92 -6.15 -2.16
N SER A 55 -20.45 -6.41 -3.34
CA SER A 55 -21.83 -6.88 -3.56
C SER A 55 -22.07 -8.29 -2.98
N ALA A 56 -21.01 -9.11 -2.97
CA ALA A 56 -21.06 -10.43 -2.33
C ALA A 56 -21.11 -10.37 -0.79
N ALA A 57 -21.00 -9.18 -0.20
CA ALA A 57 -21.02 -8.97 1.24
C ALA A 57 -20.06 -9.91 1.99
N MET A 58 -18.82 -10.01 1.50
CA MET A 58 -17.84 -10.94 2.06
C MET A 58 -17.44 -10.53 3.47
N PRO A 59 -17.38 -11.48 4.43
CA PRO A 59 -16.90 -11.18 5.78
C PRO A 59 -15.40 -10.87 5.77
N ILE A 60 -15.02 -9.82 6.49
CA ILE A 60 -13.63 -9.49 6.80
C ILE A 60 -13.35 -10.08 8.19
N ARG A 61 -12.60 -11.18 8.23
CA ARG A 61 -12.33 -11.88 9.49
C ARG A 61 -11.02 -11.39 10.10
N ARG A 62 -11.08 -11.02 11.37
CA ARG A 62 -9.90 -10.68 12.18
C ARG A 62 -9.37 -11.94 12.84
N HIS A 63 -8.10 -12.18 12.67
CA HIS A 63 -7.35 -13.26 13.32
C HIS A 63 -6.25 -12.69 14.19
N GLU A 64 -5.84 -13.47 15.19
CA GLU A 64 -4.71 -13.16 16.05
C GLU A 64 -3.94 -14.44 16.33
N ALA A 65 -2.63 -14.43 16.11
CA ALA A 65 -1.78 -15.59 16.33
C ALA A 65 -0.37 -15.15 16.84
N PRO A 66 0.41 -16.07 17.40
CA PRO A 66 1.80 -15.83 17.69
C PRO A 66 2.54 -15.29 16.46
N THR A 67 3.35 -14.24 16.65
CA THR A 67 4.00 -13.53 15.53
C THR A 67 4.85 -14.46 14.67
N ASP A 68 5.54 -15.45 15.24
CA ASP A 68 6.36 -16.40 14.49
C ASP A 68 5.53 -17.28 13.55
N GLN A 69 4.30 -17.62 13.93
CA GLN A 69 3.38 -18.36 13.08
C GLN A 69 2.90 -17.49 11.91
N VAL A 70 2.59 -16.21 12.18
CA VAL A 70 2.17 -15.26 11.15
C VAL A 70 3.32 -14.97 10.18
N ILE A 71 4.55 -14.82 10.66
CA ILE A 71 5.75 -14.71 9.83
C ILE A 71 5.89 -15.92 8.91
N SER A 72 5.78 -17.14 9.47
CA SER A 72 5.87 -18.38 8.70
C SER A 72 4.79 -18.48 7.63
N MET A 73 3.58 -18.00 7.91
CA MET A 73 2.47 -17.92 6.95
C MET A 73 2.80 -16.97 5.81
N PHE A 74 3.24 -15.73 6.10
CA PHE A 74 3.58 -14.74 5.07
C PHE A 74 4.83 -15.13 4.26
N GLN A 75 5.77 -15.89 4.84
CA GLN A 75 6.88 -16.48 4.09
C GLN A 75 6.40 -17.46 3.03
N LYS A 76 5.44 -18.33 3.36
CA LYS A 76 4.83 -19.27 2.40
C LYS A 76 4.03 -18.55 1.30
N LEU A 77 3.45 -17.39 1.61
CA LEU A 77 2.73 -16.54 0.66
C LEU A 77 3.68 -15.64 -0.17
N GLY A 78 4.99 -15.67 0.06
CA GLY A 78 5.97 -14.87 -0.69
C GLY A 78 5.96 -13.36 -0.38
N THR A 79 5.28 -12.92 0.68
CA THR A 79 5.16 -11.50 1.05
C THR A 79 6.32 -11.03 1.92
N HIS A 80 7.51 -10.88 1.29
CA HIS A 80 8.78 -10.59 1.99
C HIS A 80 8.74 -9.30 2.83
N SER A 81 8.16 -8.22 2.33
CA SER A 81 8.08 -6.92 3.03
C SER A 81 7.35 -7.03 4.38
N LYS A 82 6.31 -7.86 4.44
CA LYS A 82 5.55 -8.10 5.68
C LYS A 82 6.31 -8.97 6.66
N VAL A 83 7.04 -9.95 6.15
CA VAL A 83 7.95 -10.78 6.97
C VAL A 83 9.01 -9.91 7.64
N GLU A 84 9.66 -9.02 6.89
CA GLU A 84 10.66 -8.09 7.43
C GLU A 84 10.05 -7.15 8.48
N LEU A 85 8.90 -6.57 8.17
CA LEU A 85 8.19 -5.71 9.10
C LEU A 85 7.91 -6.44 10.42
N LEU A 86 7.29 -7.62 10.37
CA LEU A 86 6.91 -8.37 11.57
C LEU A 86 8.11 -8.82 12.40
N ARG A 87 9.23 -9.17 11.77
CA ARG A 87 10.49 -9.51 12.49
C ARG A 87 11.06 -8.34 13.29
N THR A 88 10.75 -7.12 12.89
CA THR A 88 11.30 -5.90 13.52
C THR A 88 10.37 -5.29 14.56
N THR A 89 9.09 -5.70 14.62
CA THR A 89 8.11 -5.11 15.56
C THR A 89 8.27 -5.55 17.02
N GLY A 90 8.91 -6.69 17.29
CA GLY A 90 9.08 -7.23 18.63
C GLY A 90 7.78 -7.66 19.33
N ARG A 91 6.67 -7.82 18.60
CA ARG A 91 5.38 -8.22 19.15
C ARG A 91 5.32 -9.73 19.33
N LEU A 92 4.71 -10.18 20.44
CA LEU A 92 4.48 -11.60 20.70
C LEU A 92 3.32 -12.15 19.86
N TYR A 93 2.28 -11.34 19.65
CA TYR A 93 1.11 -11.66 18.85
C TYR A 93 0.89 -10.64 17.75
N THR A 94 0.43 -11.11 16.60
CA THR A 94 0.12 -10.28 15.43
C THR A 94 -1.32 -10.51 15.00
N VAL A 95 -2.01 -9.40 14.75
CA VAL A 95 -3.35 -9.39 14.14
C VAL A 95 -3.19 -9.35 12.63
N TYR A 96 -3.97 -10.16 11.94
CA TYR A 96 -4.06 -10.17 10.48
C TYR A 96 -5.53 -10.38 10.06
N TYR A 97 -5.82 -10.16 8.79
CA TYR A 97 -7.18 -10.20 8.27
C TYR A 97 -7.28 -11.14 7.07
N ASP A 98 -8.49 -11.69 6.89
CA ASP A 98 -8.87 -12.59 5.80
C ASP A 98 -10.14 -12.11 5.11
N ILE A 99 -10.15 -12.13 3.78
CA ILE A 99 -11.35 -12.04 2.95
C ILE A 99 -11.33 -13.23 2.00
N ASP A 100 -12.18 -14.24 2.25
CA ASP A 100 -12.33 -15.38 1.37
C ASP A 100 -10.99 -16.05 0.98
N GLY A 101 -10.16 -16.33 2.00
CA GLY A 101 -8.86 -16.97 1.84
C GLY A 101 -7.71 -16.04 1.44
N TYR A 102 -7.97 -14.80 1.02
CA TYR A 102 -6.93 -13.80 0.83
C TYR A 102 -6.54 -13.18 2.17
N VAL A 103 -5.31 -13.42 2.60
CA VAL A 103 -4.80 -13.00 3.91
C VAL A 103 -3.85 -11.82 3.77
N ASP A 104 -4.04 -10.79 4.62
CA ASP A 104 -3.13 -9.66 4.67
C ASP A 104 -3.01 -9.04 6.06
N TYR A 105 -1.97 -8.21 6.23
CA TYR A 105 -1.67 -7.47 7.46
C TYR A 105 -2.01 -6.00 7.30
N PHE A 106 -2.86 -5.48 8.18
CA PHE A 106 -3.22 -4.07 8.23
C PHE A 106 -3.07 -3.50 9.64
N TYR A 107 -2.64 -2.26 9.72
CA TYR A 107 -2.63 -1.50 10.97
C TYR A 107 -4.05 -1.08 11.35
N GLY A 108 -4.42 -1.32 12.60
CA GLY A 108 -5.71 -0.91 13.15
C GLY A 108 -6.85 -1.88 12.86
N THR A 109 -8.06 -1.42 13.11
CA THR A 109 -9.28 -2.22 12.98
C THR A 109 -9.93 -2.00 11.62
N LEU A 110 -10.24 -3.08 10.92
CA LEU A 110 -10.99 -3.06 9.68
C LEU A 110 -12.50 -3.24 9.94
N LEU A 111 -13.31 -2.93 8.93
CA LEU A 111 -14.73 -3.25 8.90
C LEU A 111 -14.92 -4.78 8.96
N THR A 112 -16.07 -5.22 9.42
CA THR A 112 -16.40 -6.64 9.55
C THR A 112 -16.95 -7.27 8.27
N ASN A 113 -17.39 -6.44 7.32
CA ASN A 113 -17.98 -6.90 6.07
C ASN A 113 -17.74 -5.90 4.94
N THR A 114 -17.54 -6.41 3.72
CA THR A 114 -17.27 -5.58 2.54
C THR A 114 -18.49 -4.78 2.09
N SER A 115 -19.73 -5.20 2.39
CA SER A 115 -20.96 -4.50 2.01
C SER A 115 -21.10 -3.08 2.59
N GLN A 116 -20.31 -2.76 3.60
CA GLN A 116 -20.25 -1.41 4.17
C GLN A 116 -19.49 -0.40 3.28
N LEU A 117 -18.83 -0.88 2.23
CA LEU A 117 -18.10 -0.07 1.25
C LEU A 117 -19.02 0.15 0.05
N TYR A 118 -19.32 1.39 -0.30
CA TYR A 118 -20.27 1.68 -1.39
C TYR A 118 -19.77 2.70 -2.40
N LEU A 119 -18.78 3.52 -2.07
CA LEU A 119 -18.32 4.61 -2.92
C LEU A 119 -16.81 4.61 -3.02
N PHE A 120 -16.30 4.47 -4.23
CA PHE A 120 -14.88 4.62 -4.58
C PHE A 120 -14.71 4.88 -6.06
N GLY A 121 -13.58 5.44 -6.46
CA GLY A 121 -13.16 5.58 -7.85
C GLY A 121 -11.83 4.89 -8.07
N LEU A 122 -11.61 4.37 -9.27
CA LEU A 122 -10.36 3.76 -9.68
C LEU A 122 -10.04 4.20 -11.11
N GLU A 123 -8.97 4.95 -11.28
CA GLU A 123 -8.63 5.61 -12.53
C GLU A 123 -7.13 5.46 -12.81
N PRO A 124 -6.71 5.39 -14.10
CA PRO A 124 -5.28 5.45 -14.42
C PRO A 124 -4.68 6.76 -13.93
N TYR A 125 -3.51 6.69 -13.30
CA TYR A 125 -2.80 7.85 -12.83
C TYR A 125 -1.30 7.63 -13.01
N TYR A 126 -0.68 8.36 -13.94
CA TYR A 126 0.70 8.14 -14.39
C TYR A 126 0.94 6.68 -14.83
N ASP A 127 1.91 6.01 -14.22
CA ASP A 127 2.27 4.60 -14.46
C ASP A 127 1.52 3.59 -13.57
N GLY A 128 0.69 4.08 -12.64
CA GLY A 128 -0.13 3.30 -11.73
C GLY A 128 -1.61 3.66 -11.82
N LEU A 129 -2.31 3.57 -10.70
CA LEU A 129 -3.71 3.96 -10.58
C LEU A 129 -3.95 4.86 -9.37
N LEU A 130 -5.01 5.66 -9.43
CA LEU A 130 -5.53 6.45 -8.32
C LEU A 130 -6.76 5.77 -7.73
N LEU A 131 -6.67 5.37 -6.47
CA LEU A 131 -7.83 4.95 -5.68
C LEU A 131 -8.43 6.18 -5.00
N ARG A 132 -9.59 6.62 -5.49
CA ARG A 132 -10.34 7.73 -4.89
C ARG A 132 -11.25 7.20 -3.79
N ILE A 133 -11.28 7.92 -2.69
CA ILE A 133 -12.10 7.59 -1.51
C ILE A 133 -13.17 8.66 -1.30
N PRO A 134 -14.24 8.36 -0.53
CA PRO A 134 -15.22 9.36 -0.15
C PRO A 134 -14.59 10.56 0.54
N SER A 135 -15.14 11.76 0.26
CA SER A 135 -14.68 12.97 0.93
C SER A 135 -14.98 12.89 2.44
N PRO A 136 -14.02 13.21 3.32
CA PRO A 136 -14.26 13.28 4.76
C PRO A 136 -15.36 14.28 5.16
N GLN A 137 -15.54 15.35 4.38
CA GLN A 137 -16.55 16.40 4.60
C GLN A 137 -17.93 15.98 4.11
N ASN A 138 -17.99 15.16 3.06
CA ASN A 138 -19.24 14.63 2.52
C ASN A 138 -19.03 13.19 2.02
N PRO A 139 -19.27 12.18 2.88
CA PRO A 139 -19.06 10.78 2.54
C PRO A 139 -19.93 10.23 1.38
N ALA A 140 -20.91 10.98 0.94
CA ALA A 140 -21.79 10.61 -0.18
C ALA A 140 -21.20 10.95 -1.56
N VAL A 141 -20.05 11.66 -1.61
CA VAL A 141 -19.41 12.06 -2.86
C VAL A 141 -17.93 11.72 -2.85
N LEU A 142 -17.39 11.43 -4.02
CA LEU A 142 -15.93 11.36 -4.21
C LEU A 142 -15.35 12.77 -4.26
N GLY A 143 -14.21 12.98 -3.61
CA GLY A 143 -13.45 14.22 -3.77
C GLY A 143 -13.10 14.48 -5.25
N GLU A 144 -13.01 15.75 -5.65
CA GLU A 144 -12.58 16.08 -7.01
C GLU A 144 -11.14 15.61 -7.24
N MET A 145 -10.89 15.10 -8.43
CA MET A 145 -9.54 14.75 -8.86
C MET A 145 -8.80 16.04 -9.26
N VAL A 146 -7.84 16.42 -8.44
CA VAL A 146 -6.96 17.56 -8.73
C VAL A 146 -5.58 17.03 -9.12
N ARG A 147 -5.15 17.21 -10.35
CA ARG A 147 -3.80 16.80 -10.77
C ARG A 147 -2.76 17.65 -10.04
N GLN A 148 -1.88 16.96 -9.32
CA GLN A 148 -0.80 17.56 -8.52
C GLN A 148 0.56 17.07 -9.03
N ASP A 149 0.83 17.30 -10.32
CA ASP A 149 1.97 16.73 -11.04
C ASP A 149 3.30 16.99 -10.32
N LYS A 150 3.56 18.25 -9.94
CA LYS A 150 4.81 18.60 -9.23
C LYS A 150 4.97 17.90 -7.89
N MET A 151 3.88 17.75 -7.14
CA MET A 151 3.92 17.08 -5.84
C MET A 151 4.12 15.57 -6.02
N PHE A 152 3.49 14.99 -7.02
CA PHE A 152 3.66 13.58 -7.36
C PHE A 152 5.10 13.27 -7.80
N ASP A 153 5.71 14.11 -8.65
CA ASP A 153 7.10 13.96 -9.06
C ASP A 153 8.08 14.01 -7.87
N ILE A 154 7.82 14.89 -6.89
CA ILE A 154 8.62 14.95 -5.66
C ILE A 154 8.48 13.66 -4.85
N PHE A 155 7.27 13.12 -4.69
CA PHE A 155 7.07 11.85 -4.01
C PHE A 155 7.78 10.69 -4.73
N LYS A 156 7.67 10.60 -6.05
CA LYS A 156 8.38 9.57 -6.83
C LYS A 156 9.90 9.69 -6.73
N GLU A 157 10.44 10.90 -6.74
CA GLU A 157 11.86 11.13 -6.52
C GLU A 157 12.29 10.68 -5.13
N HIS A 158 11.50 11.00 -4.10
CA HIS A 158 11.78 10.59 -2.73
C HIS A 158 11.76 9.06 -2.57
N HIS A 159 10.78 8.37 -3.17
CA HIS A 159 10.75 6.91 -3.19
C HIS A 159 11.99 6.30 -3.84
N ARG A 160 12.44 6.83 -4.99
CA ARG A 160 13.69 6.37 -5.63
C ARG A 160 14.90 6.52 -4.70
N TRP A 161 14.96 7.58 -3.92
CA TRP A 161 16.04 7.74 -2.96
C TRP A 161 15.97 6.70 -1.85
N GLN A 162 14.78 6.42 -1.34
CA GLN A 162 14.59 5.38 -0.33
C GLN A 162 14.99 3.99 -0.87
N ASP A 163 14.66 3.69 -2.10
CA ASP A 163 15.06 2.43 -2.76
C ASP A 163 16.58 2.33 -2.92
N ILE A 164 17.25 3.40 -3.39
CA ILE A 164 18.71 3.45 -3.52
C ILE A 164 19.40 3.27 -2.16
N LEU A 165 18.81 3.81 -1.10
CA LEU A 165 19.33 3.68 0.27
C LEU A 165 18.98 2.33 0.91
N GLY A 166 18.26 1.45 0.22
CA GLY A 166 17.80 0.18 0.77
C GLY A 166 16.76 0.33 1.87
N MET A 167 15.97 1.40 1.85
CA MET A 167 14.96 1.75 2.86
C MET A 167 13.56 1.90 2.26
N GLY A 168 13.27 1.21 1.18
CA GLY A 168 11.99 1.31 0.47
C GLY A 168 10.78 0.83 1.30
N THR A 169 10.99 0.16 2.43
CA THR A 169 9.92 -0.27 3.33
C THR A 169 10.25 0.02 4.80
N VAL A 170 9.21 0.16 5.63
CA VAL A 170 9.37 0.32 7.09
C VAL A 170 10.13 -0.86 7.71
N GLY A 171 9.93 -2.08 7.19
CA GLY A 171 10.66 -3.26 7.64
C GLY A 171 12.16 -3.15 7.41
N MET A 172 12.57 -2.74 6.20
CA MET A 172 13.98 -2.52 5.85
C MET A 172 14.60 -1.41 6.69
N PHE A 173 13.90 -0.30 6.87
CA PHE A 173 14.34 0.80 7.73
C PHE A 173 14.56 0.33 9.18
N ASN A 174 13.60 -0.38 9.76
CA ASN A 174 13.70 -0.90 11.10
C ASN A 174 14.86 -1.90 11.26
N ALA A 175 15.11 -2.74 10.25
CA ALA A 175 16.23 -3.66 10.22
C ALA A 175 17.57 -2.91 10.24
N ALA A 176 17.73 -1.92 9.38
CA ALA A 176 18.94 -1.10 9.31
C ALA A 176 19.21 -0.33 10.63
N VAL A 177 18.15 0.21 11.26
CA VAL A 177 18.28 0.83 12.60
C VAL A 177 18.74 -0.19 13.66
N LYS A 178 18.18 -1.41 13.64
CA LYS A 178 18.54 -2.48 14.58
C LYS A 178 19.98 -2.99 14.38
N GLU A 179 20.48 -2.93 13.15
CA GLU A 179 21.86 -3.27 12.77
C GLU A 179 22.88 -2.15 13.09
N GLY A 180 22.42 -1.00 13.58
CA GLY A 180 23.27 0.13 13.97
C GLY A 180 23.56 1.16 12.88
N HIS A 181 22.90 1.06 11.72
CA HIS A 181 23.11 1.95 10.56
C HIS A 181 22.31 3.27 10.62
N ALA A 182 21.64 3.57 11.74
CA ALA A 182 20.79 4.76 11.87
C ALA A 182 21.54 6.06 11.56
N ASN A 183 22.78 6.23 12.06
CA ASN A 183 23.56 7.43 11.82
C ASN A 183 23.98 7.59 10.36
N ASP A 184 24.34 6.50 9.70
CA ASP A 184 24.72 6.51 8.28
C ASP A 184 23.52 6.94 7.41
N ILE A 185 22.34 6.43 7.73
CA ILE A 185 21.07 6.78 7.07
C ILE A 185 20.78 8.27 7.23
N ILE A 186 20.88 8.81 8.43
CA ILE A 186 20.67 10.23 8.71
C ILE A 186 21.65 11.06 7.90
N ASN A 187 22.95 10.79 8.01
CA ASN A 187 24.00 11.57 7.32
C ASN A 187 23.80 11.57 5.80
N VAL A 188 23.47 10.42 5.19
CA VAL A 188 23.24 10.34 3.75
C VAL A 188 21.97 11.08 3.35
N SER A 189 20.91 10.99 4.15
CA SER A 189 19.65 11.69 3.90
C SER A 189 19.82 13.20 3.98
N GLU A 190 20.56 13.70 4.96
CA GLU A 190 20.89 15.11 5.10
C GLU A 190 21.74 15.62 3.93
N ALA A 191 22.78 14.87 3.53
CA ALA A 191 23.63 15.23 2.40
C ALA A 191 22.85 15.30 1.07
N LEU A 192 21.91 14.37 0.84
CA LEU A 192 21.02 14.38 -0.33
C LEU A 192 20.10 15.61 -0.32
N GLN A 193 19.56 15.96 0.84
CA GLN A 193 18.69 17.12 1.00
C GLN A 193 19.47 18.43 0.77
N GLU A 194 20.65 18.58 1.36
CA GLU A 194 21.53 19.72 1.16
C GLU A 194 21.90 19.90 -0.32
N LYS A 195 22.28 18.82 -1.00
CA LYS A 195 22.55 18.84 -2.43
C LYS A 195 21.35 19.33 -3.24
N LYS A 196 20.14 18.92 -2.87
CA LYS A 196 18.91 19.34 -3.56
C LYS A 196 18.62 20.82 -3.32
N ILE A 197 18.79 21.32 -2.10
CA ILE A 197 18.65 22.73 -1.76
C ILE A 197 19.66 23.57 -2.56
N ALA A 198 20.93 23.16 -2.60
CA ALA A 198 21.97 23.85 -3.35
C ALA A 198 21.72 23.86 -4.88
N HIS A 199 20.95 22.91 -5.40
CA HIS A 199 20.57 22.88 -6.82
C HIS A 199 19.40 23.81 -7.16
N ILE A 200 18.58 24.16 -6.17
CA ILE A 200 17.43 25.07 -6.31
C ILE A 200 17.86 26.53 -6.11
N ALA A 201 18.90 26.77 -5.30
CA ALA A 201 19.45 28.08 -5.01
C ALA A 201 20.33 28.61 -6.16
#